data_149bffbebbea7753b224c45d288eb06c
#
_entry.id   149bffbebbea7753b224c45d288eb06c
#
_cell.length_a   1.000
_cell.length_b   1.000
_cell.length_c   1.000
_cell.angle_alpha   90.00
_cell.angle_beta   90.00
_cell.angle_gamma   90.00
#
_symmetry.space_group_name_H-M   'P 1'
#
loop_
_entity.id
_entity.type
_entity.pdbx_description
1 polymer ?
#
loop_
_entity_poly.entity_id
_entity_poly.type
_entity_poly.pdbx_seq_one_letter_code
_entity_poly.pdbx_strand_id
1 'polypeptide(L)'
;KIVKFVDGDGIILEDIISKKEFEVRFLGIDAPEINYCNKIKQDEKELQVPAALLIKLGYLSFNFLKDQVNLGDYCTLVQEQNNLVDKYGRHLGYLILNDGRVLNEIMIKEGYAKPYNDVFCEMLPLYQEWNLQAKNSLKGLYSLVNRF
;
A
#
# COMPACT_ATOMS: atom_id res chain seq x y z
N LYS A 1 -1.66 -3.92 17.18
CA LYS A 1 -0.86 -5.12 16.83
C LYS A 1 -1.26 -5.62 15.44
N ILE A 2 -0.29 -5.98 14.61
CA ILE A 2 -0.52 -6.53 13.28
C ILE A 2 -1.01 -7.98 13.42
N VAL A 3 -2.22 -8.27 12.92
CA VAL A 3 -2.82 -9.61 13.07
C VAL A 3 -3.02 -10.34 11.75
N LYS A 4 -3.08 -9.62 10.62
CA LYS A 4 -3.24 -10.23 9.31
C LYS A 4 -2.76 -9.30 8.19
N PHE A 5 -2.14 -9.89 7.17
CA PHE A 5 -1.86 -9.20 5.91
C PHE A 5 -3.04 -9.40 4.95
N VAL A 6 -3.44 -8.33 4.24
CA VAL A 6 -4.55 -8.38 3.27
C VAL A 6 -4.00 -8.39 1.84
N ASP A 7 -3.22 -7.39 1.50
CA ASP A 7 -2.56 -7.21 0.20
C ASP A 7 -1.39 -6.23 0.32
N GLY A 8 -0.89 -5.70 -0.79
CA GLY A 8 0.28 -4.80 -0.79
C GLY A 8 0.06 -3.42 -0.18
N ASP A 9 -1.18 -3.02 0.08
CA ASP A 9 -1.52 -1.73 0.69
C ASP A 9 -2.56 -1.84 1.82
N GLY A 10 -2.74 -3.03 2.37
CA GLY A 10 -3.73 -3.25 3.43
C GLY A 10 -3.34 -4.32 4.43
N ILE A 11 -3.68 -4.08 5.68
CA ILE A 11 -3.49 -5.02 6.80
C ILE A 11 -4.67 -4.96 7.76
N ILE A 12 -4.76 -5.94 8.65
CA ILE A 12 -5.67 -5.91 9.78
C ILE A 12 -4.87 -5.68 11.05
N LEU A 13 -5.28 -4.69 11.82
CA LEU A 13 -4.72 -4.36 13.13
C LEU A 13 -5.69 -4.75 14.25
N GLU A 14 -5.14 -5.03 15.42
CA GLU A 14 -5.87 -5.15 16.67
C GLU A 14 -5.51 -3.97 17.57
N ASP A 15 -6.54 -3.27 18.04
CA ASP A 15 -6.35 -2.23 19.08
C ASP A 15 -5.88 -2.89 20.36
N ILE A 16 -4.78 -2.40 20.94
CA ILE A 16 -4.14 -3.05 22.10
C ILE A 16 -4.97 -2.94 23.39
N ILE A 17 -5.89 -1.99 23.47
CA ILE A 17 -6.75 -1.77 24.63
C ILE A 17 -8.07 -2.50 24.48
N SER A 18 -8.82 -2.20 23.41
CA SER A 18 -10.15 -2.78 23.19
C SER A 18 -10.13 -4.21 22.67
N LYS A 19 -8.99 -4.65 22.11
CA LYS A 19 -8.83 -5.95 21.44
C LYS A 19 -9.70 -6.11 20.20
N LYS A 20 -10.27 -5.03 19.68
CA LYS A 20 -11.05 -5.04 18.44
C LYS A 20 -10.11 -5.03 17.24
N GLU A 21 -10.44 -5.83 16.25
CA GLU A 21 -9.74 -5.84 14.95
C GLU A 21 -10.40 -4.87 13.99
N PHE A 22 -9.58 -4.24 13.14
CA PHE A 22 -10.04 -3.35 12.10
C PHE A 22 -9.09 -3.38 10.91
N GLU A 23 -9.66 -3.20 9.71
CA GLU A 23 -8.87 -3.16 8.49
C GLU A 23 -8.32 -1.75 8.25
N VAL A 24 -7.06 -1.71 7.85
CA VAL A 24 -6.35 -0.47 7.48
C VAL A 24 -5.92 -0.55 6.03
N ARG A 25 -6.25 0.48 5.26
CA ARG A 25 -5.69 0.75 3.94
C ARG A 25 -4.64 1.85 4.08
N PHE A 26 -3.46 1.62 3.54
CA PHE A 26 -2.37 2.58 3.65
C PHE A 26 -2.69 3.85 2.87
N LEU A 27 -2.74 4.98 3.57
CA LEU A 27 -3.08 6.26 2.99
C LEU A 27 -2.03 6.72 1.98
N GLY A 28 -2.51 7.25 0.86
CA GLY A 28 -1.66 7.89 -0.15
C GLY A 28 -0.96 6.95 -1.12
N ILE A 29 -1.11 5.65 -0.97
CA ILE A 29 -0.47 4.66 -1.85
C ILE A 29 -1.49 3.69 -2.45
N ASP A 30 -1.08 3.06 -3.54
CA ASP A 30 -1.88 2.07 -4.26
C ASP A 30 -0.95 0.97 -4.77
N ALA A 31 -1.15 -0.26 -4.30
CA ALA A 31 -0.46 -1.44 -4.80
C ALA A 31 -1.35 -2.20 -5.79
N PRO A 32 -0.77 -2.95 -6.74
CA PRO A 32 -1.56 -3.78 -7.63
C PRO A 32 -2.36 -4.83 -6.85
N GLU A 33 -3.54 -5.16 -7.37
CA GLU A 33 -4.44 -6.13 -6.75
C GLU A 33 -3.89 -7.56 -6.86
N ILE A 34 -4.16 -8.37 -5.85
CA ILE A 34 -3.76 -9.79 -5.83
C ILE A 34 -4.84 -10.74 -6.36
N ASN A 35 -6.06 -10.24 -6.55
CA ASN A 35 -7.19 -11.02 -7.05
C ASN A 35 -7.80 -10.35 -8.27
N TYR A 36 -8.35 -11.15 -9.17
CA TYR A 36 -9.10 -10.64 -10.31
C TYR A 36 -10.38 -9.95 -9.84
N CYS A 37 -10.55 -8.68 -10.18
CA CYS A 37 -11.67 -7.84 -9.75
C CYS A 37 -11.94 -6.76 -10.81
N ASN A 38 -12.97 -5.93 -10.57
CA ASN A 38 -13.30 -4.85 -11.50
C ASN A 38 -12.16 -3.84 -11.66
N LYS A 39 -11.40 -3.57 -10.60
CA LYS A 39 -10.23 -2.69 -10.67
C LYS A 39 -9.16 -3.26 -11.60
N ILE A 40 -8.87 -4.56 -11.53
CA ILE A 40 -7.93 -5.23 -12.45
C ILE A 40 -8.37 -5.09 -13.90
N LYS A 41 -9.66 -5.24 -14.18
CA LYS A 41 -10.20 -5.04 -15.55
C LYS A 41 -9.97 -3.62 -16.04
N GLN A 42 -10.19 -2.64 -15.18
CA GLN A 42 -9.97 -1.25 -15.50
C GLN A 42 -8.47 -0.97 -15.71
N ASP A 43 -7.63 -1.42 -14.81
CA ASP A 43 -6.18 -1.26 -14.87
C ASP A 43 -5.59 -1.92 -16.12
N GLU A 44 -6.04 -3.13 -16.47
CA GLU A 44 -5.63 -3.80 -17.70
C GLU A 44 -5.90 -2.95 -18.93
N LYS A 45 -7.07 -2.34 -18.98
CA LYS A 45 -7.50 -1.49 -20.07
C LYS A 45 -6.71 -0.17 -20.13
N GLU A 46 -6.54 0.48 -18.99
CA GLU A 46 -5.87 1.79 -18.88
C GLU A 46 -4.35 1.68 -19.07
N LEU A 47 -3.73 0.67 -18.47
CA LEU A 47 -2.28 0.49 -18.49
C LEU A 47 -1.79 -0.33 -19.68
N GLN A 48 -2.70 -1.05 -20.35
CA GLN A 48 -2.38 -2.01 -21.41
C GLN A 48 -1.41 -3.10 -20.93
N VAL A 49 -1.58 -3.54 -19.68
CA VAL A 49 -0.83 -4.61 -19.05
C VAL A 49 -1.79 -5.76 -18.78
N PRO A 50 -1.44 -7.01 -19.18
CA PRO A 50 -2.34 -8.16 -18.97
C PRO A 50 -2.71 -8.35 -17.50
N ALA A 51 -3.96 -8.73 -17.23
CA ALA A 51 -4.46 -8.97 -15.88
C ALA A 51 -3.59 -9.96 -15.10
N ALA A 52 -3.13 -11.04 -15.75
CA ALA A 52 -2.26 -12.03 -15.11
C ALA A 52 -0.94 -11.42 -14.63
N LEU A 53 -0.35 -10.49 -15.40
CA LEU A 53 0.86 -9.78 -14.99
C LEU A 53 0.57 -8.82 -13.83
N LEU A 54 -0.53 -8.08 -13.88
CA LEU A 54 -0.93 -7.17 -12.79
C LEU A 54 -1.11 -7.93 -11.47
N ILE A 55 -1.75 -9.10 -11.49
CA ILE A 55 -1.89 -9.95 -10.30
C ILE A 55 -0.53 -10.44 -9.79
N LYS A 56 0.37 -10.82 -10.69
CA LYS A 56 1.74 -11.18 -10.32
C LYS A 56 2.46 -10.03 -9.63
N LEU A 57 2.34 -8.81 -10.17
CA LEU A 57 2.90 -7.61 -9.55
C LEU A 57 2.29 -7.36 -8.17
N GLY A 58 0.98 -7.59 -8.02
CA GLY A 58 0.29 -7.51 -6.74
C GLY A 58 0.87 -8.46 -5.70
N TYR A 59 1.14 -9.72 -6.08
CA TYR A 59 1.79 -10.68 -5.18
C TYR A 59 3.23 -10.30 -4.84
N LEU A 60 3.98 -9.70 -5.77
CA LEU A 60 5.33 -9.19 -5.47
C LEU A 60 5.28 -8.07 -4.43
N SER A 61 4.34 -7.12 -4.56
CA SER A 61 4.10 -6.09 -3.54
C SER A 61 3.70 -6.69 -2.21
N PHE A 62 2.79 -7.63 -2.21
CA PHE A 62 2.31 -8.29 -1.01
C PHE A 62 3.43 -9.01 -0.28
N ASN A 63 4.25 -9.77 -1.00
CA ASN A 63 5.39 -10.47 -0.43
C ASN A 63 6.45 -9.52 0.12
N PHE A 64 6.70 -8.42 -0.58
CA PHE A 64 7.60 -7.37 -0.09
C PHE A 64 7.11 -6.77 1.23
N LEU A 65 5.83 -6.45 1.32
CA LEU A 65 5.23 -5.95 2.56
C LEU A 65 5.43 -6.94 3.71
N LYS A 66 5.17 -8.23 3.48
CA LYS A 66 5.33 -9.27 4.50
C LYS A 66 6.78 -9.45 4.96
N ASP A 67 7.75 -9.10 4.11
CA ASP A 67 9.17 -9.15 4.48
C ASP A 67 9.58 -7.97 5.38
N GLN A 68 8.79 -6.90 5.44
CA GLN A 68 9.11 -5.70 6.24
C GLN A 68 8.71 -5.82 7.70
N VAL A 69 7.70 -6.63 8.02
CA VAL A 69 7.11 -6.74 9.35
C VAL A 69 6.67 -8.18 9.62
N ASN A 70 6.44 -8.49 10.89
CA ASN A 70 5.93 -9.79 11.30
C ASN A 70 4.53 -9.65 11.91
N LEU A 71 3.73 -10.70 11.78
CA LEU A 71 2.49 -10.80 12.55
C LEU A 71 2.81 -10.74 14.06
N GLY A 72 2.02 -10.01 14.80
CA GLY A 72 2.26 -9.78 16.22
C GLY A 72 3.08 -8.53 16.54
N ASP A 73 3.74 -7.93 15.55
CA ASP A 73 4.46 -6.67 15.76
C ASP A 73 3.49 -5.55 16.14
N TYR A 74 3.96 -4.66 17.00
CA TYR A 74 3.23 -3.44 17.35
C TYR A 74 3.62 -2.32 16.41
N CYS A 75 2.65 -1.45 16.12
CA CYS A 75 2.83 -0.29 15.27
C CYS A 75 1.91 0.84 15.72
N THR A 76 2.13 2.03 15.15
CA THR A 76 1.27 3.19 15.40
C THR A 76 0.59 3.57 14.08
N LEU A 77 -0.73 3.68 14.12
CA LEU A 77 -1.51 4.21 13.01
C LEU A 77 -1.71 5.70 13.21
N VAL A 78 -1.24 6.52 12.26
CA VAL A 78 -1.46 7.97 12.24
C VAL A 78 -2.45 8.28 11.13
N GLN A 79 -3.57 8.91 11.49
CA GLN A 79 -4.63 9.27 10.57
C GLN A 79 -4.69 10.78 10.36
N GLU A 80 -5.06 11.18 9.16
CA GLU A 80 -5.39 12.58 8.87
C GLU A 80 -6.88 12.81 9.15
N GLN A 81 -7.21 13.95 9.73
CA GLN A 81 -8.58 14.26 10.15
C GLN A 81 -9.58 14.23 8.97
N ASN A 82 -9.16 14.61 7.78
CA ASN A 82 -9.99 14.62 6.58
C ASN A 82 -10.00 13.28 5.81
N ASN A 83 -9.21 12.31 6.26
CA ASN A 83 -9.03 11.02 5.59
C ASN A 83 -9.05 9.88 6.63
N LEU A 84 -10.15 9.75 7.37
CA LEU A 84 -10.23 8.77 8.46
C LEU A 84 -10.61 7.38 7.97
N VAL A 85 -11.60 7.30 7.07
CA VAL A 85 -12.08 6.03 6.52
C VAL A 85 -12.37 6.18 5.03
N ASP A 86 -12.27 5.08 4.29
CA ASP A 86 -12.66 5.04 2.90
C ASP A 86 -14.15 4.66 2.75
N LYS A 87 -14.63 4.61 1.51
CA LYS A 87 -16.03 4.27 1.21
C LYS A 87 -16.43 2.85 1.60
N TYR A 88 -15.45 1.97 1.88
CA TYR A 88 -15.68 0.60 2.33
C TYR A 88 -15.55 0.44 3.84
N GLY A 89 -15.36 1.53 4.58
CA GLY A 89 -15.22 1.51 6.03
C GLY A 89 -13.84 1.11 6.54
N ARG A 90 -12.84 1.01 5.66
CA ARG A 90 -11.46 0.73 6.08
C ARG A 90 -10.83 2.01 6.63
N HIS A 91 -10.09 1.88 7.73
CA HIS A 91 -9.34 3.00 8.29
C HIS A 91 -8.19 3.38 7.35
N LEU A 92 -8.00 4.67 7.14
CA LEU A 92 -6.90 5.20 6.33
C LEU A 92 -5.82 5.77 7.24
N GLY A 93 -4.57 5.50 6.94
CA GLY A 93 -3.50 6.10 7.73
C GLY A 93 -2.10 5.71 7.29
N TYR A 94 -1.15 6.31 7.99
CA TYR A 94 0.28 6.02 7.87
C TYR A 94 0.66 5.05 8.98
N LEU A 95 1.33 3.96 8.62
CA LEU A 95 1.71 2.94 9.57
C LEU A 95 3.17 3.10 9.98
N ILE A 96 3.37 3.51 11.22
CA ILE A 96 4.71 3.73 11.79
C ILE A 96 5.11 2.51 12.61
N LEU A 97 6.22 1.89 12.24
CA LEU A 97 6.79 0.74 12.93
C LEU A 97 7.53 1.18 14.19
N ASN A 98 7.79 0.23 15.10
CA ASN A 98 8.50 0.51 16.34
C ASN A 98 9.93 1.04 16.13
N ASP A 99 10.55 0.73 15.00
CA ASP A 99 11.88 1.23 14.63
C ASP A 99 11.84 2.60 13.93
N GLY A 100 10.66 3.21 13.80
CA GLY A 100 10.47 4.53 13.20
C GLY A 100 10.23 4.52 11.69
N ARG A 101 10.35 3.38 11.02
CA ARG A 101 10.03 3.29 9.59
C ARG A 101 8.53 3.42 9.36
N VAL A 102 8.15 4.04 8.24
CA VAL A 102 6.76 4.18 7.82
C VAL A 102 6.51 3.23 6.64
N LEU A 103 5.60 2.29 6.79
CA LEU A 103 5.34 1.28 5.75
C LEU A 103 4.89 1.90 4.43
N ASN A 104 3.98 2.90 4.47
CA ASN A 104 3.56 3.63 3.28
C ASN A 104 4.76 4.15 2.48
N GLU A 105 5.72 4.74 3.18
CA GLU A 105 6.92 5.32 2.60
C GLU A 105 7.83 4.26 1.98
N ILE A 106 8.06 3.16 2.70
CA ILE A 106 8.88 2.05 2.21
C ILE A 106 8.31 1.48 0.90
N MET A 107 7.00 1.27 0.85
CA MET A 107 6.34 0.73 -0.34
C MET A 107 6.54 1.63 -1.56
N ILE A 108 6.49 2.94 -1.39
CA ILE A 108 6.71 3.91 -2.46
C ILE A 108 8.21 3.95 -2.86
N LYS A 109 9.10 4.14 -1.89
CA LYS A 109 10.54 4.31 -2.14
C LYS A 109 11.17 3.09 -2.78
N GLU A 110 10.71 1.90 -2.43
CA GLU A 110 11.23 0.65 -2.97
C GLU A 110 10.50 0.19 -4.25
N GLY A 111 9.54 0.98 -4.74
CA GLY A 111 8.87 0.74 -6.02
C GLY A 111 7.83 -0.37 -6.02
N TYR A 112 7.23 -0.68 -4.87
CA TYR A 112 6.20 -1.72 -4.74
C TYR A 112 4.78 -1.17 -4.62
N ALA A 113 4.62 0.13 -4.54
CA ALA A 113 3.35 0.82 -4.64
C ALA A 113 3.55 2.14 -5.37
N LYS A 114 2.47 2.68 -5.90
CA LYS A 114 2.44 4.01 -6.53
C LYS A 114 1.63 4.98 -5.68
N PRO A 115 1.77 6.29 -5.88
CA PRO A 115 0.91 7.25 -5.20
C PRO A 115 -0.56 7.03 -5.60
N TYR A 116 -1.46 7.17 -4.64
CA TYR A 116 -2.89 7.17 -4.90
C TYR A 116 -3.35 8.62 -5.16
N ASN A 117 -3.45 8.98 -6.42
CA ASN A 117 -3.67 10.36 -6.84
C ASN A 117 -5.14 10.81 -6.78
N ASP A 118 -6.08 9.88 -6.53
CA ASP A 118 -7.52 10.19 -6.56
C ASP A 118 -7.99 10.95 -5.32
N VAL A 119 -7.24 10.89 -4.23
CA VAL A 119 -7.53 11.58 -2.97
C VAL A 119 -6.27 12.27 -2.46
N PHE A 120 -6.36 13.56 -2.18
CA PHE A 120 -5.24 14.29 -1.61
C PHE A 120 -4.99 13.88 -0.15
N CYS A 121 -3.72 13.73 0.21
CA CYS A 121 -3.24 13.63 1.58
C CYS A 121 -1.93 14.42 1.73
N GLU A 122 -1.54 14.72 2.96
CA GLU A 122 -0.37 15.59 3.20
C GLU A 122 0.93 15.04 2.61
N MET A 123 1.10 13.72 2.61
CA MET A 123 2.32 13.09 2.10
C MET A 123 2.30 12.87 0.58
N LEU A 124 1.16 13.11 -0.09
CA LEU A 124 1.03 12.82 -1.52
C LEU A 124 2.10 13.48 -2.40
N PRO A 125 2.42 14.78 -2.23
CA PRO A 125 3.47 15.40 -3.04
C PRO A 125 4.83 14.72 -2.89
N LEU A 126 5.23 14.33 -1.67
CA LEU A 126 6.46 13.58 -1.44
C LEU A 126 6.39 12.18 -2.04
N TYR A 127 5.27 11.50 -1.93
CA TYR A 127 5.09 10.17 -2.52
C TYR A 127 5.21 10.21 -4.04
N GLN A 128 4.70 11.27 -4.67
CA GLN A 128 4.85 11.47 -6.11
C GLN A 128 6.33 11.66 -6.50
N GLU A 129 7.08 12.43 -5.73
CA GLU A 129 8.52 12.64 -5.94
C GLU A 129 9.31 11.34 -5.75
N TRP A 130 9.10 10.63 -4.64
CA TRP A 130 9.79 9.36 -4.36
C TRP A 130 9.42 8.27 -5.36
N ASN A 131 8.17 8.25 -5.84
CA ASN A 131 7.74 7.35 -6.91
C ASN A 131 8.53 7.59 -8.19
N LEU A 132 8.72 8.85 -8.57
CA LEU A 132 9.50 9.21 -9.74
C LEU A 132 10.96 8.74 -9.60
N GLN A 133 11.55 8.92 -8.42
CA GLN A 133 12.90 8.44 -8.12
C GLN A 133 12.98 6.90 -8.23
N ALA A 134 12.03 6.19 -7.66
CA ALA A 134 11.97 4.72 -7.73
C ALA A 134 11.83 4.24 -9.18
N LYS A 135 10.98 4.90 -9.95
CA LYS A 135 10.78 4.61 -11.37
C LYS A 135 12.05 4.83 -12.19
N ASN A 136 12.72 5.95 -11.99
CA ASN A 136 13.96 6.29 -12.70
C ASN A 136 15.11 5.34 -12.33
N SER A 137 15.10 4.81 -11.11
CA SER A 137 16.10 3.85 -10.63
C SER A 137 15.72 2.39 -10.86
N LEU A 138 14.60 2.13 -11.54
CA LEU A 138 14.07 0.78 -11.83
C LEU A 138 13.94 -0.11 -10.58
N LYS A 139 13.50 0.48 -9.47
CA LYS A 139 13.29 -0.23 -8.22
C LYS A 139 11.99 -1.03 -8.23
N GLY A 140 12.00 -2.16 -7.52
CA GLY A 140 10.82 -2.98 -7.28
C GLY A 140 10.10 -3.37 -8.56
N LEU A 141 8.81 -3.09 -8.65
CA LEU A 141 8.00 -3.42 -9.82
C LEU A 141 8.45 -2.68 -11.08
N TYR A 142 9.09 -1.52 -10.93
CA TYR A 142 9.62 -0.76 -12.08
C TYR A 142 10.81 -1.41 -12.76
N SER A 143 11.39 -2.47 -12.19
CA SER A 143 12.36 -3.32 -12.89
C SER A 143 11.69 -4.25 -13.90
N LEU A 144 10.38 -4.44 -13.81
CA LEU A 144 9.60 -5.36 -14.66
C LEU A 144 8.66 -4.65 -15.62
N VAL A 145 8.12 -3.49 -15.22
CA VAL A 145 7.15 -2.71 -16.00
C VAL A 145 7.44 -1.22 -15.90
N ASN A 146 7.04 -0.46 -16.91
CA ASN A 146 7.20 1.00 -16.89
C ASN A 146 6.21 1.69 -15.95
N ARG A 147 5.05 1.07 -15.74
CA ARG A 147 3.97 1.57 -14.89
C ARG A 147 3.05 0.42 -14.47
N PHE A 148 2.35 0.64 -13.40
CA PHE A 148 1.37 -0.32 -12.88
C PHE A 148 0.20 0.40 -12.20
#